data_7ff8c1339f0ef985f2c46680cfce1665
#
_entry.id   7ff8c1339f0ef985f2c46680cfce1665
#
_cell.length_a   1.000
_cell.length_b   1.000
_cell.length_c   1.000
_cell.angle_alpha   90.00
_cell.angle_beta   90.00
_cell.angle_gamma   90.00
#
_symmetry.space_group_name_H-M   'P 1'
#
loop_
_entity.id
_entity.type
_entity.pdbx_description
1 polymer ?
#
loop_
_entity_poly.entity_id
_entity_poly.type
_entity_poly.pdbx_seq_one_letter_code
_entity_poly.pdbx_strand_id
1 'polypeptide(L)'
;LTQTVVSTEHARALDACGRRLAVHLKVDTGLHRLGIPWDDTQSLTAPYSCSHLRVTGVFTHLADTERLDEASQARTREQLRRFRAAVDGLRSAGHAPGTVHFQGSYGLLNYPGLPCGCARPGIALYGVLSAPGDATTAVLPLRPVLSLRARVSQLHTLAAGEAAGYDGAYTARRPTVLATLSIGYADGWPRTLSNGAGRVLLHGRTAPIVGLICMDQLLVD
;
A
#
# COMPACT_ATOMS: atom_id res chain seq x y z
N LEU A 1 14.64 -17.44 -4.46
CA LEU A 1 14.13 -16.29 -3.70
C LEU A 1 15.30 -15.45 -3.21
N THR A 2 15.14 -14.13 -3.17
CA THR A 2 16.09 -13.20 -2.55
C THR A 2 15.51 -12.73 -1.23
N GLN A 3 16.26 -12.90 -0.13
CA GLN A 3 15.81 -12.53 1.21
C GLN A 3 16.25 -11.10 1.54
N THR A 4 15.39 -10.33 2.24
CA THR A 4 15.78 -9.02 2.76
C THR A 4 16.53 -9.18 4.09
N VAL A 5 17.63 -8.46 4.25
CA VAL A 5 18.36 -8.29 5.53
C VAL A 5 18.06 -6.89 6.06
N VAL A 6 17.62 -6.81 7.31
CA VAL A 6 17.18 -5.56 7.96
C VAL A 6 18.02 -5.16 9.17
N SER A 7 18.87 -6.06 9.69
CA SER A 7 19.82 -5.80 10.78
C SER A 7 20.97 -6.79 10.74
N THR A 8 22.02 -6.52 11.53
CA THR A 8 23.16 -7.43 11.69
C THR A 8 22.74 -8.75 12.35
N GLU A 9 21.85 -8.72 13.35
CA GLU A 9 21.31 -9.91 14.03
C GLU A 9 20.54 -10.78 13.02
N HIS A 10 19.72 -10.14 12.15
CA HIS A 10 18.98 -10.86 11.12
C HIS A 10 19.93 -11.53 10.11
N ALA A 11 21.02 -10.83 9.71
CA ALA A 11 22.04 -11.43 8.84
C ALA A 11 22.69 -12.64 9.49
N ARG A 12 23.09 -12.55 10.76
CA ARG A 12 23.68 -13.67 11.52
C ARG A 12 22.72 -14.86 11.65
N ALA A 13 21.44 -14.59 11.94
CA ALA A 13 20.42 -15.63 12.02
C ALA A 13 20.23 -16.38 10.70
N LEU A 14 20.21 -15.65 9.58
CA LEU A 14 20.14 -16.25 8.24
C LEU A 14 21.40 -17.05 7.90
N ASP A 15 22.59 -16.53 8.23
CA ASP A 15 23.86 -17.21 8.01
C ASP A 15 23.96 -18.52 8.81
N ALA A 16 23.47 -18.50 10.07
CA ALA A 16 23.44 -19.67 10.95
C ALA A 16 22.56 -20.82 10.43
N CYS A 17 21.65 -20.55 9.48
CA CYS A 17 20.87 -21.58 8.80
C CYS A 17 21.74 -22.49 7.92
N GLY A 18 23.00 -22.15 7.63
CA GLY A 18 23.95 -22.94 6.84
C GLY A 18 23.60 -23.09 5.36
N ARG A 19 22.64 -22.30 4.86
CA ARG A 19 22.18 -22.36 3.46
C ARG A 19 22.64 -21.13 2.68
N ARG A 20 23.17 -21.33 1.49
CA ARG A 20 23.53 -20.23 0.60
C ARG A 20 22.28 -19.45 0.17
N LEU A 21 22.21 -18.18 0.56
CA LEU A 21 21.10 -17.28 0.29
C LEU A 21 21.57 -16.04 -0.47
N ALA A 22 20.86 -15.68 -1.53
CA ALA A 22 20.96 -14.35 -2.11
C ALA A 22 20.17 -13.38 -1.23
N VAL A 23 20.78 -12.24 -0.88
CA VAL A 23 20.14 -11.27 -0.01
C VAL A 23 20.23 -9.86 -0.58
N HIS A 24 19.21 -9.04 -0.28
CA HIS A 24 19.26 -7.60 -0.45
C HIS A 24 19.28 -6.91 0.91
N LEU A 25 20.22 -5.96 1.08
CA LEU A 25 20.31 -5.15 2.28
C LEU A 25 19.27 -4.03 2.24
N LYS A 26 18.50 -3.89 3.29
CA LYS A 26 17.59 -2.76 3.47
C LYS A 26 18.24 -1.68 4.30
N VAL A 27 18.38 -0.49 3.71
CA VAL A 27 18.91 0.71 4.37
C VAL A 27 17.73 1.56 4.84
N ASP A 28 17.74 1.96 6.09
CA ASP A 28 16.81 2.97 6.59
C ASP A 28 17.38 4.36 6.37
N THR A 29 16.68 5.14 5.57
CA THR A 29 17.05 6.51 5.20
C THR A 29 16.09 7.56 5.75
N GLY A 30 15.08 7.13 6.54
CA GLY A 30 14.11 8.04 7.16
C GLY A 30 12.66 7.58 7.11
N LEU A 31 12.36 6.34 6.68
CA LEU A 31 11.03 5.73 6.86
C LEU A 31 10.86 5.16 8.28
N HIS A 32 11.95 4.76 8.93
CA HIS A 32 12.01 4.22 10.30
C HIS A 32 11.07 3.03 10.56
N ARG A 33 10.89 2.18 9.54
CA ARG A 33 10.05 1.00 9.63
C ARG A 33 10.87 -0.29 9.77
N LEU A 34 11.89 -0.45 8.94
CA LEU A 34 12.85 -1.56 8.93
C LEU A 34 14.11 -1.08 8.20
N GLY A 35 15.25 -1.67 8.52
CA GLY A 35 16.51 -1.46 7.81
C GLY A 35 17.64 -1.01 8.72
N ILE A 36 18.86 -1.17 8.24
CA ILE A 36 20.09 -0.71 8.88
C ILE A 36 20.18 0.81 8.67
N PRO A 37 20.51 1.61 9.69
CA PRO A 37 20.71 3.06 9.52
C PRO A 37 21.72 3.37 8.41
N TRP A 38 21.42 4.40 7.61
CA TRP A 38 22.21 4.75 6.42
C TRP A 38 23.66 5.14 6.73
N ASP A 39 23.94 5.62 7.94
CA ASP A 39 25.22 6.08 8.47
C ASP A 39 25.95 5.05 9.35
N ASP A 40 25.34 3.90 9.61
CA ASP A 40 25.98 2.78 10.31
C ASP A 40 26.72 1.86 9.32
N THR A 41 27.90 2.32 8.89
CA THR A 41 28.74 1.59 7.93
C THR A 41 29.13 0.21 8.45
N GLN A 42 29.38 0.07 9.75
CA GLN A 42 29.75 -1.20 10.35
C GLN A 42 28.65 -2.25 10.19
N SER A 43 27.41 -1.93 10.52
CA SER A 43 26.26 -2.82 10.36
C SER A 43 25.92 -3.07 8.90
N LEU A 44 26.12 -2.06 8.01
CA LEU A 44 25.90 -2.21 6.56
C LEU A 44 26.89 -3.18 5.91
N THR A 45 28.15 -3.24 6.39
CA THR A 45 29.20 -4.12 5.85
C THR A 45 29.17 -5.53 6.46
N ALA A 46 28.65 -5.70 7.68
CA ALA A 46 28.63 -6.98 8.38
C ALA A 46 28.06 -8.16 7.57
N PRO A 47 26.96 -8.01 6.79
CA PRO A 47 26.41 -9.11 6.00
C PRO A 47 27.35 -9.64 4.89
N TYR A 48 28.33 -8.85 4.45
CA TYR A 48 29.30 -9.31 3.45
C TYR A 48 30.35 -10.28 4.02
N SER A 49 30.49 -10.32 5.36
CA SER A 49 31.38 -11.27 6.05
C SER A 49 30.67 -12.60 6.40
N CYS A 50 29.39 -12.73 6.12
CA CYS A 50 28.62 -13.96 6.35
C CYS A 50 28.92 -15.01 5.27
N SER A 51 29.30 -16.24 5.68
CA SER A 51 29.76 -17.28 4.79
C SER A 51 28.70 -17.84 3.84
N HIS A 52 27.45 -17.81 4.26
CA HIS A 52 26.32 -18.35 3.52
C HIS A 52 25.46 -17.28 2.84
N LEU A 53 25.76 -15.99 3.07
CA LEU A 53 25.02 -14.90 2.45
C LEU A 53 25.78 -14.34 1.24
N ARG A 54 25.06 -14.12 0.16
CA ARG A 54 25.55 -13.39 -0.99
C ARG A 54 24.72 -12.13 -1.17
N VAL A 55 25.29 -10.98 -0.84
CA VAL A 55 24.63 -9.69 -1.08
C VAL A 55 24.54 -9.44 -2.59
N THR A 56 23.35 -9.34 -3.11
CA THR A 56 23.04 -9.15 -4.53
C THR A 56 22.32 -7.84 -4.81
N GLY A 57 21.97 -7.09 -3.77
CA GLY A 57 21.34 -5.78 -3.91
C GLY A 57 21.27 -5.01 -2.61
N VAL A 58 21.08 -3.71 -2.75
CA VAL A 58 20.88 -2.76 -1.66
C VAL A 58 19.69 -1.88 -1.98
N PHE A 59 18.81 -1.66 -1.01
CA PHE A 59 17.63 -0.84 -1.25
C PHE A 59 17.17 -0.03 -0.04
N THR A 60 16.45 1.03 -0.32
CA THR A 60 15.66 1.76 0.65
C THR A 60 14.20 1.87 0.22
N HIS A 61 13.36 2.46 1.05
CA HIS A 61 11.98 2.78 0.73
C HIS A 61 11.72 4.24 1.07
N LEU A 62 11.28 4.99 0.08
CA LEU A 62 10.96 6.40 0.23
C LEU A 62 9.65 6.57 0.98
N ALA A 63 9.59 7.51 1.91
CA ALA A 63 8.48 7.68 2.83
C ALA A 63 7.38 8.60 2.29
N ASP A 64 7.73 9.52 1.38
CA ASP A 64 6.88 10.67 1.06
C ASP A 64 6.89 11.01 -0.44
N THR A 65 6.70 9.98 -1.27
CA THR A 65 6.68 10.13 -2.73
C THR A 65 5.27 10.39 -3.31
N GLU A 66 4.22 10.26 -2.50
CA GLU A 66 2.82 10.49 -2.88
C GLU A 66 2.49 11.98 -2.98
N ARG A 67 3.17 12.82 -2.19
CA ARG A 67 2.97 14.26 -2.16
C ARG A 67 4.04 14.98 -2.97
N LEU A 68 3.62 16.05 -3.66
CA LEU A 68 4.48 16.86 -4.51
C LEU A 68 4.70 18.28 -3.95
N ASP A 69 4.28 18.56 -2.70
CA ASP A 69 4.61 19.79 -2.03
C ASP A 69 6.13 19.89 -1.73
N GLU A 70 6.61 21.10 -1.52
CA GLU A 70 8.04 21.38 -1.35
C GLU A 70 8.66 20.60 -0.17
N ALA A 71 7.94 20.49 0.94
CA ALA A 71 8.42 19.78 2.13
C ALA A 71 8.57 18.28 1.87
N SER A 72 7.61 17.67 1.20
CA SER A 72 7.63 16.25 0.81
C SER A 72 8.75 15.95 -0.19
N GLN A 73 8.93 16.82 -1.17
CA GLN A 73 10.05 16.72 -2.12
C GLN A 73 11.41 16.90 -1.43
N ALA A 74 11.52 17.81 -0.47
CA ALA A 74 12.76 18.00 0.31
C ALA A 74 13.11 16.74 1.12
N ARG A 75 12.13 16.12 1.80
CA ARG A 75 12.32 14.84 2.50
C ARG A 75 12.74 13.72 1.55
N THR A 76 12.11 13.61 0.40
CA THR A 76 12.47 12.63 -0.63
C THR A 76 13.92 12.82 -1.13
N ARG A 77 14.32 14.08 -1.42
CA ARG A 77 15.70 14.39 -1.81
C ARG A 77 16.70 14.01 -0.72
N GLU A 78 16.39 14.30 0.55
CA GLU A 78 17.26 13.95 1.68
C GLU A 78 17.39 12.42 1.84
N GLN A 79 16.30 11.65 1.73
CA GLN A 79 16.36 10.20 1.76
C GLN A 79 17.24 9.63 0.63
N LEU A 80 17.14 10.19 -0.57
CA LEU A 80 17.97 9.80 -1.71
C LEU A 80 19.44 10.15 -1.49
N ARG A 81 19.74 11.31 -0.88
CA ARG A 81 21.11 11.70 -0.51
C ARG A 81 21.71 10.71 0.49
N ARG A 82 20.98 10.37 1.56
CA ARG A 82 21.38 9.37 2.57
C ARG A 82 21.60 8.00 1.94
N PHE A 83 20.69 7.58 1.07
CA PHE A 83 20.81 6.30 0.40
C PHE A 83 22.06 6.23 -0.50
N ARG A 84 22.35 7.29 -1.27
CA ARG A 84 23.57 7.37 -2.06
C ARG A 84 24.80 7.30 -1.19
N ALA A 85 24.84 8.03 -0.08
CA ALA A 85 25.97 8.01 0.87
C ALA A 85 26.21 6.59 1.43
N ALA A 86 25.14 5.84 1.79
CA ALA A 86 25.25 4.46 2.25
C ALA A 86 25.82 3.54 1.15
N VAL A 87 25.33 3.66 -0.09
CA VAL A 87 25.82 2.87 -1.24
C VAL A 87 27.27 3.19 -1.56
N ASP A 88 27.66 4.46 -1.51
CA ASP A 88 29.03 4.89 -1.76
C ASP A 88 29.97 4.47 -0.61
N GLY A 89 29.48 4.48 0.64
CA GLY A 89 30.21 3.91 1.78
C GLY A 89 30.52 2.43 1.61
N LEU A 90 29.54 1.63 1.14
CA LEU A 90 29.77 0.21 0.81
C LEU A 90 30.83 0.03 -0.28
N ARG A 91 30.78 0.83 -1.35
CA ARG A 91 31.78 0.79 -2.43
C ARG A 91 33.18 1.15 -1.93
N SER A 92 33.28 2.21 -1.11
CA SER A 92 34.54 2.65 -0.51
C SER A 92 35.15 1.62 0.45
N ALA A 93 34.30 0.79 1.07
CA ALA A 93 34.71 -0.35 1.89
C ALA A 93 35.07 -1.61 1.05
N GLY A 94 35.08 -1.50 -0.28
CA GLY A 94 35.44 -2.61 -1.19
C GLY A 94 34.31 -3.58 -1.49
N HIS A 95 33.07 -3.24 -1.13
CA HIS A 95 31.91 -4.14 -1.35
C HIS A 95 31.12 -3.73 -2.59
N ALA A 96 30.62 -4.73 -3.34
CA ALA A 96 29.72 -4.52 -4.45
C ALA A 96 28.27 -4.44 -3.95
N PRO A 97 27.55 -3.31 -4.15
CA PRO A 97 26.17 -3.19 -3.70
C PRO A 97 25.18 -4.01 -4.52
N GLY A 98 25.58 -4.50 -5.70
CA GLY A 98 24.67 -5.21 -6.61
C GLY A 98 23.57 -4.30 -7.16
N THR A 99 22.34 -4.83 -7.24
CA THR A 99 21.18 -4.05 -7.71
C THR A 99 20.78 -3.00 -6.70
N VAL A 100 20.87 -1.73 -7.08
CA VAL A 100 20.50 -0.59 -6.23
C VAL A 100 19.08 -0.16 -6.57
N HIS A 101 18.16 -0.15 -5.59
CA HIS A 101 16.77 0.19 -5.86
C HIS A 101 16.05 0.87 -4.69
N PHE A 102 15.11 1.77 -5.00
CA PHE A 102 14.40 2.57 -3.99
C PHE A 102 12.95 2.90 -4.39
N GLN A 103 12.57 2.80 -5.67
CA GLN A 103 11.26 3.24 -6.14
C GLN A 103 10.15 2.23 -5.81
N GLY A 104 9.07 2.74 -5.17
CA GLY A 104 7.76 2.13 -5.07
C GLY A 104 6.81 2.68 -6.14
N SER A 105 5.49 2.49 -5.97
CA SER A 105 4.49 2.96 -6.94
C SER A 105 4.58 4.47 -7.20
N TYR A 106 4.50 5.29 -6.16
CA TYR A 106 4.59 6.75 -6.32
C TYR A 106 5.98 7.25 -6.71
N GLY A 107 7.04 6.53 -6.32
CA GLY A 107 8.39 6.82 -6.80
C GLY A 107 8.49 6.75 -8.32
N LEU A 108 7.87 5.73 -8.92
CA LEU A 108 7.79 5.59 -10.38
C LEU A 108 6.91 6.65 -11.02
N LEU A 109 5.76 6.94 -10.43
CA LEU A 109 4.76 7.85 -11.00
C LEU A 109 5.16 9.32 -10.86
N ASN A 110 5.84 9.70 -9.78
CA ASN A 110 6.17 11.08 -9.48
C ASN A 110 7.63 11.46 -9.76
N TYR A 111 8.52 10.48 -9.83
CA TYR A 111 9.95 10.69 -10.08
C TYR A 111 10.49 9.74 -11.16
N PRO A 112 9.89 9.72 -12.38
CA PRO A 112 10.24 8.74 -13.41
C PRO A 112 11.69 8.87 -13.93
N GLY A 113 12.30 10.04 -13.79
CA GLY A 113 13.67 10.31 -14.23
C GLY A 113 14.77 9.84 -13.26
N LEU A 114 14.42 9.29 -12.09
CA LEU A 114 15.44 8.82 -11.15
C LEU A 114 15.97 7.44 -11.55
N PRO A 115 17.29 7.28 -11.75
CA PRO A 115 17.90 6.01 -12.13
C PRO A 115 17.74 5.00 -11.00
N CYS A 116 17.18 3.84 -11.34
CA CYS A 116 16.92 2.76 -10.39
C CYS A 116 17.11 1.41 -11.07
N GLY A 117 17.86 0.49 -10.45
CA GLY A 117 18.17 -0.82 -11.03
C GLY A 117 16.94 -1.72 -11.19
N CYS A 118 15.94 -1.57 -10.33
CA CYS A 118 14.61 -2.16 -10.46
C CYS A 118 13.60 -1.38 -9.62
N ALA A 119 12.31 -1.58 -9.90
CA ALA A 119 11.24 -0.95 -9.17
C ALA A 119 10.38 -1.99 -8.43
N ARG A 120 9.73 -1.55 -7.37
CA ARG A 120 8.82 -2.37 -6.55
C ARG A 120 7.43 -1.74 -6.51
N PRO A 121 6.70 -1.71 -7.65
CA PRO A 121 5.33 -1.21 -7.65
C PRO A 121 4.47 -2.10 -6.75
N GLY A 122 3.64 -1.48 -5.94
CA GLY A 122 2.67 -2.12 -5.07
C GLY A 122 1.26 -1.72 -5.51
N ILE A 123 0.72 -0.66 -4.91
CA ILE A 123 -0.67 -0.23 -5.12
C ILE A 123 -1.01 0.04 -6.61
N ALA A 124 -0.06 0.57 -7.37
CA ALA A 124 -0.28 0.83 -8.80
C ALA A 124 -0.54 -0.45 -9.62
N LEU A 125 -0.06 -1.63 -9.19
CA LEU A 125 -0.38 -2.91 -9.85
C LEU A 125 -1.83 -3.31 -9.68
N TYR A 126 -2.49 -2.82 -8.63
CA TYR A 126 -3.94 -3.00 -8.45
C TYR A 126 -4.77 -2.00 -9.26
N GLY A 127 -4.09 -1.13 -10.02
CA GLY A 127 -4.75 -0.17 -10.90
C GLY A 127 -5.41 1.00 -10.16
N VAL A 128 -4.95 1.28 -8.95
CA VAL A 128 -5.47 2.36 -8.09
C VAL A 128 -4.32 3.12 -7.43
N LEU A 129 -4.62 4.30 -6.91
CA LEU A 129 -3.77 5.08 -6.02
C LEU A 129 -4.20 4.88 -4.55
N SER A 130 -3.40 5.37 -3.59
CA SER A 130 -3.64 5.15 -2.15
C SER A 130 -4.86 5.89 -1.63
N ALA A 131 -5.13 7.08 -2.19
CA ALA A 131 -6.30 7.88 -1.82
C ALA A 131 -7.01 8.47 -3.06
N PRO A 132 -8.33 8.71 -2.98
CA PRO A 132 -9.05 9.48 -3.98
C PRO A 132 -8.48 10.89 -4.08
N GLY A 133 -8.16 11.33 -5.28
CA GLY A 133 -7.60 12.67 -5.52
C GLY A 133 -6.07 12.76 -5.46
N ASP A 134 -5.36 11.66 -5.20
CA ASP A 134 -3.91 11.63 -5.36
C ASP A 134 -3.54 12.00 -6.81
N ALA A 135 -2.62 12.96 -6.94
CA ALA A 135 -2.09 13.37 -8.23
C ALA A 135 -0.75 12.69 -8.50
N THR A 136 -0.50 12.39 -9.77
CA THR A 136 0.78 11.85 -10.23
C THR A 136 1.32 12.66 -11.38
N THR A 137 2.65 12.81 -11.44
CA THR A 137 3.34 13.50 -12.55
C THR A 137 3.23 12.69 -13.84
N ALA A 138 3.39 11.37 -13.74
CA ALA A 138 3.19 10.48 -14.89
C ALA A 138 1.70 10.16 -15.05
N VAL A 139 1.18 10.40 -16.25
CA VAL A 139 -0.20 10.05 -16.61
C VAL A 139 -0.22 8.61 -17.12
N LEU A 140 -0.62 7.69 -16.25
CA LEU A 140 -0.84 6.28 -16.61
C LEU A 140 -2.33 5.95 -16.52
N PRO A 141 -2.90 5.26 -17.52
CA PRO A 141 -4.30 4.82 -17.47
C PRO A 141 -4.45 3.64 -16.52
N LEU A 142 -4.39 3.90 -15.21
CA LEU A 142 -4.59 2.87 -14.19
C LEU A 142 -6.02 2.33 -14.31
N ARG A 143 -6.16 1.00 -14.29
CA ARG A 143 -7.46 0.31 -14.34
C ARG A 143 -7.56 -0.59 -13.11
N PRO A 144 -8.56 -0.37 -12.22
CA PRO A 144 -8.77 -1.24 -11.08
C PRO A 144 -8.90 -2.71 -11.50
N VAL A 145 -8.10 -3.58 -10.86
CA VAL A 145 -8.12 -5.03 -11.13
C VAL A 145 -9.13 -5.75 -10.24
N LEU A 146 -9.63 -5.09 -9.18
CA LEU A 146 -10.60 -5.65 -8.25
C LEU A 146 -12.00 -5.08 -8.55
N SER A 147 -12.99 -5.95 -8.61
CA SER A 147 -14.40 -5.59 -8.56
C SER A 147 -15.12 -6.47 -7.53
N LEU A 148 -15.88 -5.83 -6.63
CA LEU A 148 -16.72 -6.52 -5.67
C LEU A 148 -18.17 -6.53 -6.17
N ARG A 149 -18.81 -7.71 -6.18
CA ARG A 149 -20.18 -7.88 -6.65
C ARG A 149 -21.00 -8.61 -5.59
N ALA A 150 -22.22 -8.16 -5.39
CA ALA A 150 -23.20 -8.81 -4.54
C ALA A 150 -24.52 -8.95 -5.30
N ARG A 151 -25.37 -9.86 -4.85
CA ARG A 151 -26.72 -10.05 -5.41
C ARG A 151 -27.74 -9.27 -4.59
N VAL A 152 -28.78 -8.79 -5.27
CA VAL A 152 -30.03 -8.38 -4.62
C VAL A 152 -30.75 -9.66 -4.19
N SER A 153 -30.89 -9.85 -2.88
CA SER A 153 -31.59 -11.00 -2.29
C SER A 153 -33.07 -10.76 -2.12
N GLN A 154 -33.48 -9.51 -1.91
CA GLN A 154 -34.89 -9.17 -1.73
C GLN A 154 -35.16 -7.69 -2.04
N LEU A 155 -36.38 -7.38 -2.42
CA LEU A 155 -36.91 -6.03 -2.56
C LEU A 155 -38.02 -5.81 -1.54
N HIS A 156 -38.05 -4.65 -0.89
CA HIS A 156 -39.12 -4.22 0.00
C HIS A 156 -39.65 -2.87 -0.44
N THR A 157 -40.95 -2.72 -0.48
CA THR A 157 -41.58 -1.41 -0.69
C THR A 157 -41.97 -0.84 0.68
N LEU A 158 -41.53 0.37 0.94
CA LEU A 158 -41.84 1.13 2.15
C LEU A 158 -42.75 2.29 1.80
N ALA A 159 -43.75 2.54 2.63
CA ALA A 159 -44.51 3.80 2.59
C ALA A 159 -43.65 4.96 3.17
N ALA A 160 -44.03 6.20 2.86
CA ALA A 160 -43.43 7.35 3.50
C ALA A 160 -43.60 7.31 5.02
N GLY A 161 -42.56 7.52 5.78
CA GLY A 161 -42.53 7.45 7.24
C GLY A 161 -42.18 6.07 7.82
N GLU A 162 -42.15 5.01 7.02
CA GLU A 162 -41.72 3.69 7.50
C GLU A 162 -40.19 3.64 7.71
N ALA A 163 -39.80 2.99 8.81
CA ALA A 163 -38.42 2.78 9.16
C ALA A 163 -37.88 1.42 8.68
N ALA A 164 -36.59 1.35 8.38
CA ALA A 164 -35.91 0.13 8.00
C ALA A 164 -34.53 0.01 8.67
N GLY A 165 -34.04 -1.24 8.76
CA GLY A 165 -32.75 -1.58 9.34
C GLY A 165 -32.72 -1.53 10.87
N TYR A 166 -31.56 -1.87 11.44
CA TYR A 166 -31.35 -1.81 12.89
C TYR A 166 -31.56 -0.40 13.42
N ASP A 167 -32.17 -0.29 14.61
CA ASP A 167 -32.48 0.95 15.30
C ASP A 167 -33.39 1.91 14.52
N GLY A 168 -34.06 1.45 13.45
CA GLY A 168 -34.80 2.31 12.55
C GLY A 168 -33.94 3.39 11.89
N ALA A 169 -32.67 3.12 11.68
CA ALA A 169 -31.68 4.10 11.26
C ALA A 169 -31.93 4.73 9.88
N TYR A 170 -32.83 4.15 9.11
CA TYR A 170 -33.36 4.75 7.88
C TYR A 170 -34.88 4.94 8.00
N THR A 171 -35.39 6.09 7.61
CA THR A 171 -36.82 6.37 7.48
C THR A 171 -37.08 6.83 6.06
N ALA A 172 -38.02 6.17 5.38
CA ALA A 172 -38.41 6.50 4.02
C ALA A 172 -39.13 7.86 3.98
N ARG A 173 -38.62 8.81 3.21
CA ARG A 173 -39.22 10.16 3.07
C ARG A 173 -40.34 10.20 2.02
N ARG A 174 -40.42 9.19 1.17
CA ARG A 174 -41.39 8.97 0.08
C ARG A 174 -41.60 7.47 -0.06
N PRO A 175 -42.63 7.03 -0.76
CA PRO A 175 -42.69 5.61 -1.14
C PRO A 175 -41.38 5.18 -1.81
N THR A 176 -40.73 4.17 -1.25
CA THR A 176 -39.36 3.78 -1.61
C THR A 176 -39.27 2.28 -1.77
N VAL A 177 -38.51 1.82 -2.76
CA VAL A 177 -38.19 0.40 -2.93
C VAL A 177 -36.75 0.21 -2.44
N LEU A 178 -36.58 -0.54 -1.36
CA LEU A 178 -35.24 -0.93 -0.85
C LEU A 178 -34.84 -2.28 -1.42
N ALA A 179 -33.59 -2.38 -1.84
CA ALA A 179 -32.94 -3.63 -2.19
C ALA A 179 -32.03 -4.09 -1.05
N THR A 180 -32.20 -5.35 -0.64
CA THR A 180 -31.27 -6.04 0.28
C THR A 180 -30.18 -6.69 -0.54
N LEU A 181 -28.91 -6.39 -0.23
CA LEU A 181 -27.74 -6.98 -0.85
C LEU A 181 -27.09 -7.99 0.09
N SER A 182 -26.66 -9.14 -0.45
CA SER A 182 -26.00 -10.23 0.29
C SER A 182 -24.50 -9.91 0.49
N ILE A 183 -24.20 -8.85 1.23
CA ILE A 183 -22.85 -8.46 1.64
C ILE A 183 -22.94 -7.57 2.87
N GLY A 184 -22.05 -7.75 3.82
CA GLY A 184 -22.00 -6.97 5.05
C GLY A 184 -20.61 -6.80 5.63
N TYR A 185 -20.53 -6.40 6.91
CA TYR A 185 -19.23 -6.11 7.51
C TYR A 185 -18.38 -7.37 7.77
N ALA A 186 -18.97 -8.56 7.87
CA ALA A 186 -18.23 -9.82 7.97
C ALA A 186 -17.50 -10.19 6.67
N ASP A 187 -17.95 -9.63 5.53
CA ASP A 187 -17.30 -9.79 4.23
C ASP A 187 -16.20 -8.73 4.00
N GLY A 188 -15.93 -7.88 4.99
CA GLY A 188 -14.96 -6.80 4.90
C GLY A 188 -15.53 -5.45 4.42
N TRP A 189 -16.86 -5.32 4.25
CA TRP A 189 -17.49 -4.05 3.89
C TRP A 189 -17.55 -3.12 5.12
N PRO A 190 -16.86 -1.97 5.15
CA PRO A 190 -16.76 -1.16 6.35
C PRO A 190 -18.12 -0.67 6.86
N ARG A 191 -18.43 -0.91 8.13
CA ARG A 191 -19.68 -0.43 8.76
C ARG A 191 -19.78 1.10 8.82
N THR A 192 -18.66 1.79 8.72
CA THR A 192 -18.60 3.26 8.60
C THR A 192 -19.23 3.80 7.33
N LEU A 193 -19.49 2.94 6.34
CA LEU A 193 -20.20 3.28 5.11
C LEU A 193 -21.73 3.24 5.24
N SER A 194 -22.26 3.04 6.44
CA SER A 194 -23.69 3.12 6.77
C SER A 194 -24.27 4.51 6.53
N ASN A 195 -25.60 4.61 6.53
CA ASN A 195 -26.40 5.87 6.56
C ASN A 195 -26.04 6.84 5.43
N GLY A 196 -25.86 6.35 4.21
CA GLY A 196 -25.60 7.17 3.02
C GLY A 196 -24.14 7.53 2.78
N ALA A 197 -23.19 7.15 3.68
CA ALA A 197 -21.77 7.37 3.47
C ALA A 197 -21.23 6.49 2.34
N GLY A 198 -21.71 5.24 2.23
CA GLY A 198 -21.36 4.31 1.17
C GLY A 198 -22.38 4.30 0.03
N ARG A 199 -21.93 3.85 -1.13
CA ARG A 199 -22.76 3.74 -2.34
C ARG A 199 -22.40 2.48 -3.11
N VAL A 200 -23.37 1.94 -3.85
CA VAL A 200 -23.16 0.83 -4.79
C VAL A 200 -23.60 1.23 -6.19
N LEU A 201 -23.16 0.48 -7.18
CA LEU A 201 -23.67 0.60 -8.56
C LEU A 201 -24.74 -0.47 -8.78
N LEU A 202 -25.93 -0.03 -9.14
CA LEU A 202 -27.06 -0.90 -9.51
C LEU A 202 -27.50 -0.52 -10.91
N HIS A 203 -27.36 -1.44 -11.87
CA HIS A 203 -27.64 -1.18 -13.30
C HIS A 203 -26.96 0.11 -13.83
N GLY A 204 -25.70 0.36 -13.43
CA GLY A 204 -24.94 1.53 -13.85
C GLY A 204 -25.33 2.83 -13.14
N ARG A 205 -26.27 2.80 -12.22
CA ARG A 205 -26.71 3.94 -11.40
C ARG A 205 -26.17 3.80 -9.98
N THR A 206 -25.77 4.91 -9.37
CA THR A 206 -25.33 4.95 -7.98
C THR A 206 -26.55 4.90 -7.04
N ALA A 207 -26.55 3.92 -6.14
CA ALA A 207 -27.56 3.76 -5.09
C ALA A 207 -26.89 3.94 -3.72
N PRO A 208 -27.42 4.79 -2.79
CA PRO A 208 -26.85 4.97 -1.47
C PRO A 208 -27.15 3.77 -0.58
N ILE A 209 -26.21 3.43 0.29
CA ILE A 209 -26.42 2.49 1.39
C ILE A 209 -27.23 3.20 2.47
N VAL A 210 -28.40 2.65 2.82
CA VAL A 210 -29.30 3.23 3.83
C VAL A 210 -29.36 2.36 5.08
N GLY A 211 -29.58 2.99 6.22
CA GLY A 211 -29.54 2.32 7.52
C GLY A 211 -28.14 1.78 7.87
N LEU A 212 -28.07 0.96 8.91
CA LEU A 212 -26.83 0.34 9.37
C LEU A 212 -26.50 -0.91 8.54
N ILE A 213 -25.25 -1.04 8.16
CA ILE A 213 -24.72 -2.26 7.52
C ILE A 213 -24.75 -3.38 8.55
N CYS A 214 -25.34 -4.52 8.17
CA CYS A 214 -25.45 -5.73 8.98
C CYS A 214 -24.20 -6.62 8.80
N MET A 215 -24.18 -7.78 9.46
CA MET A 215 -23.07 -8.73 9.39
C MET A 215 -22.84 -9.22 7.95
N ASP A 216 -23.89 -9.64 7.29
CA ASP A 216 -23.89 -10.29 5.97
C ASP A 216 -24.82 -9.63 4.94
N GLN A 217 -25.43 -8.50 5.29
CA GLN A 217 -26.41 -7.81 4.44
C GLN A 217 -26.30 -6.28 4.60
N LEU A 218 -26.74 -5.56 3.57
CA LEU A 218 -26.95 -4.12 3.60
C LEU A 218 -28.15 -3.74 2.75
N LEU A 219 -28.70 -2.56 3.03
CA LEU A 219 -29.85 -2.00 2.31
C LEU A 219 -29.43 -0.84 1.41
N VAL A 220 -30.03 -0.73 0.24
CA VAL A 220 -29.84 0.40 -0.69
C VAL A 220 -31.19 0.93 -1.19
N ASP A 221 -31.27 2.28 -1.39
CA ASP A 221 -32.44 2.98 -1.97
C ASP A 221 -32.23 3.26 -3.46
#